data_ed78ca5d7c3ea800ec1ad5d630c3fce2
#
_entry.id   ed78ca5d7c3ea800ec1ad5d630c3fce2
#
_cell.length_a   1.000
_cell.length_b   1.000
_cell.length_c   1.000
_cell.angle_alpha   90.00
_cell.angle_beta   90.00
_cell.angle_gamma   90.00
#
_symmetry.space_group_name_H-M   'P 1'
#
loop_
_entity.id
_entity.type
_entity.pdbx_description
1 polymer ?
#
loop_
_entity_poly.entity_id
_entity_poly.type
_entity_poly.pdbx_seq_one_letter_code
_entity_poly.pdbx_strand_id
1 'polypeptide(L)'
;MPYRDVLVHVSRAETPALAAAIDFARRQDARLIGLGVCPPVWTGVGLDALPASAIEAIEHANEQDLAEAKKRFDRAAERYGYAGRCEWRSSRGDMVTVTAVHGRYADVIVVDQSDPHWEPPSFGFAPELTLTGGRPVLIIPRTGVTAVPCEHVVVAWNASREAARAVADAMPLLRRARRVDVLAVALPRVDQVPGIDIARHLASHDVHANVVVRESPDPNVPAEIQNFIAEHDADLLVMGCYGHARLQEVIFGGVTRSILRTMTVPVLMSH
;
A
#
# COMPACT_ATOMS: atom_id res chain seq x y z
N MET A 1 -0.71 18.47 1.88
CA MET A 1 -2.09 18.60 2.42
C MET A 1 -2.35 17.37 3.27
N PRO A 2 -3.15 17.44 4.37
CA PRO A 2 -3.52 16.23 5.11
C PRO A 2 -4.36 15.29 4.25
N TYR A 3 -4.32 14.00 4.53
CA TYR A 3 -5.25 13.05 3.94
C TYR A 3 -6.67 13.35 4.40
N ARG A 4 -7.63 13.39 3.48
CA ARG A 4 -9.06 13.66 3.75
C ARG A 4 -9.94 12.46 3.43
N ASP A 5 -9.54 11.69 2.43
CA ASP A 5 -10.25 10.51 1.97
C ASP A 5 -9.31 9.31 1.93
N VAL A 6 -9.64 8.28 2.71
CA VAL A 6 -8.94 7.00 2.77
C VAL A 6 -9.83 5.94 2.16
N LEU A 7 -9.37 5.28 1.10
CA LEU A 7 -10.06 4.13 0.52
C LEU A 7 -9.47 2.84 1.10
N VAL A 8 -10.30 1.92 1.57
CA VAL A 8 -9.88 0.57 1.93
C VAL A 8 -10.59 -0.46 1.07
N HIS A 9 -9.81 -1.35 0.43
CA HIS A 9 -10.38 -2.54 -0.18
C HIS A 9 -10.74 -3.54 0.90
N VAL A 10 -12.03 -3.94 0.93
CA VAL A 10 -12.55 -4.89 1.91
C VAL A 10 -12.66 -6.26 1.27
N SER A 11 -11.73 -7.15 1.60
CA SER A 11 -11.66 -8.51 1.06
C SER A 11 -12.76 -9.43 1.63
N ARG A 12 -12.89 -10.62 1.02
CA ARG A 12 -13.82 -11.68 1.51
C ARG A 12 -13.38 -12.23 2.89
N ALA A 13 -12.09 -12.24 3.17
CA ALA A 13 -11.54 -12.70 4.45
C ALA A 13 -11.49 -11.57 5.47
N GLU A 14 -11.52 -11.92 6.74
CA GLU A 14 -11.18 -10.99 7.80
C GLU A 14 -9.66 -10.76 7.78
N THR A 15 -9.26 -9.51 7.61
CA THR A 15 -7.86 -9.13 7.46
C THR A 15 -7.54 -7.92 8.33
N PRO A 16 -6.26 -7.70 8.69
CA PRO A 16 -5.87 -6.56 9.51
C PRO A 16 -6.06 -5.20 8.81
N ALA A 17 -6.10 -5.15 7.48
CA ALA A 17 -6.18 -3.89 6.74
C ALA A 17 -7.40 -3.04 7.09
N LEU A 18 -8.56 -3.65 7.34
CA LEU A 18 -9.76 -2.88 7.70
C LEU A 18 -9.59 -2.16 9.04
N ALA A 19 -9.08 -2.84 10.07
CA ALA A 19 -8.84 -2.24 11.37
C ALA A 19 -7.75 -1.15 11.29
N ALA A 20 -6.67 -1.44 10.57
CA ALA A 20 -5.57 -0.51 10.33
C ALA A 20 -6.03 0.73 9.54
N ALA A 21 -6.91 0.57 8.54
CA ALA A 21 -7.48 1.67 7.77
C ALA A 21 -8.38 2.58 8.63
N ILE A 22 -9.16 2.01 9.54
CA ILE A 22 -9.99 2.78 10.49
C ILE A 22 -9.09 3.59 11.44
N ASP A 23 -8.06 2.95 12.03
CA ASP A 23 -7.11 3.64 12.91
C ASP A 23 -6.38 4.75 12.17
N PHE A 24 -5.91 4.46 10.95
CA PHE A 24 -5.23 5.44 10.08
C PHE A 24 -6.16 6.63 9.74
N ALA A 25 -7.37 6.37 9.26
CA ALA A 25 -8.34 7.41 8.93
C ALA A 25 -8.68 8.29 10.14
N ARG A 26 -8.85 7.68 11.32
CA ARG A 26 -9.10 8.39 12.58
C ARG A 26 -7.93 9.31 12.94
N ARG A 27 -6.68 8.85 12.84
CA ARG A 27 -5.48 9.66 13.12
C ARG A 27 -5.31 10.81 12.14
N GLN A 28 -5.79 10.65 10.90
CA GLN A 28 -5.74 11.70 9.86
C GLN A 28 -6.95 12.64 9.90
N ASP A 29 -7.97 12.36 10.72
CA ASP A 29 -9.27 13.05 10.69
C ASP A 29 -9.93 12.97 9.30
N ALA A 30 -9.80 11.81 8.64
CA ALA A 30 -10.19 11.56 7.25
C ALA A 30 -11.54 10.82 7.18
N ARG A 31 -12.24 10.93 6.07
CA ARG A 31 -13.36 10.04 5.73
C ARG A 31 -12.81 8.67 5.31
N LEU A 32 -13.45 7.59 5.74
CA LEU A 32 -13.10 6.22 5.33
C LEU A 32 -14.10 5.71 4.31
N ILE A 33 -13.61 5.27 3.16
CA ILE A 33 -14.39 4.70 2.08
C ILE A 33 -14.07 3.21 2.00
N GLY A 34 -15.01 2.35 2.39
CA GLY A 34 -14.92 0.90 2.19
C GLY A 34 -15.34 0.53 0.78
N LEU A 35 -14.52 -0.24 0.09
CA LEU A 35 -14.80 -0.73 -1.26
C LEU A 35 -14.85 -2.25 -1.30
N GLY A 36 -16.01 -2.81 -1.63
CA GLY A 36 -16.17 -4.20 -2.02
C GLY A 36 -16.13 -4.36 -3.53
N VAL A 37 -15.33 -5.29 -4.03
CA VAL A 37 -15.23 -5.61 -5.45
C VAL A 37 -15.56 -7.08 -5.67
N CYS A 38 -16.46 -7.38 -6.59
CA CYS A 38 -16.68 -8.75 -7.05
C CYS A 38 -16.30 -8.90 -8.52
N PRO A 39 -15.72 -10.07 -8.89
CA PRO A 39 -15.37 -10.31 -10.27
C PRO A 39 -16.61 -10.31 -11.17
N PRO A 40 -16.46 -9.90 -12.44
CA PRO A 40 -17.54 -10.05 -13.40
C PRO A 40 -17.78 -11.54 -13.67
N VAL A 41 -19.02 -11.90 -13.93
CA VAL A 41 -19.29 -13.24 -14.50
C VAL A 41 -18.83 -13.17 -15.96
N TRP A 42 -17.72 -13.83 -16.27
CA TRP A 42 -17.18 -13.86 -17.63
C TRP A 42 -18.11 -14.68 -18.52
N THR A 43 -18.68 -14.04 -19.53
CA THR A 43 -19.44 -14.68 -20.63
C THR A 43 -18.57 -14.79 -21.91
N GLY A 44 -17.26 -15.02 -21.73
CA GLY A 44 -16.30 -15.08 -22.84
C GLY A 44 -16.21 -16.43 -23.52
N VAL A 45 -15.55 -16.46 -24.67
CA VAL A 45 -15.32 -17.65 -25.52
C VAL A 45 -14.79 -18.83 -24.69
N GLY A 46 -15.55 -19.92 -24.62
CA GLY A 46 -15.24 -21.11 -23.82
C GLY A 46 -16.15 -21.33 -22.60
N LEU A 47 -16.94 -20.33 -22.19
CA LEU A 47 -17.95 -20.43 -21.14
C LEU A 47 -19.38 -20.51 -21.70
N ASP A 48 -19.55 -20.52 -23.01
CA ASP A 48 -20.86 -20.76 -23.69
C ASP A 48 -21.50 -22.11 -23.30
N ALA A 49 -20.74 -22.93 -22.53
CA ALA A 49 -21.20 -24.21 -22.00
C ALA A 49 -21.70 -24.14 -20.54
N LEU A 50 -21.63 -23.01 -19.85
CA LEU A 50 -22.19 -22.93 -18.51
C LEU A 50 -23.70 -22.80 -18.59
N PRO A 51 -24.46 -23.67 -17.91
CA PRO A 51 -25.88 -23.53 -17.82
C PRO A 51 -26.26 -22.24 -17.10
N ALA A 52 -27.41 -21.64 -17.47
CA ALA A 52 -27.88 -20.39 -16.85
C ALA A 52 -27.93 -20.48 -15.31
N SER A 53 -28.31 -21.64 -14.78
CA SER A 53 -28.30 -21.89 -13.33
C SER A 53 -26.93 -21.77 -12.67
N ALA A 54 -25.85 -22.09 -13.38
CA ALA A 54 -24.49 -21.92 -12.85
C ALA A 54 -24.09 -20.42 -12.82
N ILE A 55 -24.50 -19.68 -13.84
CA ILE A 55 -24.29 -18.21 -13.89
C ILE A 55 -25.06 -17.54 -12.74
N GLU A 56 -26.32 -17.87 -12.55
CA GLU A 56 -27.14 -17.37 -11.44
C GLU A 56 -26.53 -17.71 -10.06
N ALA A 57 -26.02 -18.92 -9.90
CA ALA A 57 -25.35 -19.34 -8.67
C ALA A 57 -24.10 -18.52 -8.37
N ILE A 58 -23.28 -18.22 -9.40
CA ILE A 58 -22.08 -17.37 -9.26
C ILE A 58 -22.48 -15.93 -8.91
N GLU A 59 -23.50 -15.39 -9.58
CA GLU A 59 -23.98 -14.04 -9.29
C GLU A 59 -24.51 -13.93 -7.87
N HIS A 60 -25.29 -14.90 -7.42
CA HIS A 60 -25.79 -14.93 -6.06
C HIS A 60 -24.66 -15.05 -5.02
N ALA A 61 -23.64 -15.89 -5.28
CA ALA A 61 -22.48 -15.98 -4.43
C ALA A 61 -21.70 -14.65 -4.34
N ASN A 62 -21.52 -13.96 -5.47
CA ASN A 62 -20.88 -12.65 -5.51
C ASN A 62 -21.67 -11.59 -4.71
N GLU A 63 -23.00 -11.60 -4.77
CA GLU A 63 -23.84 -10.69 -4.00
C GLU A 63 -23.77 -10.99 -2.50
N GLN A 64 -23.76 -12.26 -2.12
CA GLN A 64 -23.57 -12.67 -0.73
C GLN A 64 -22.19 -12.22 -0.20
N ASP A 65 -21.14 -12.37 -0.98
CA ASP A 65 -19.79 -11.93 -0.61
C ASP A 65 -19.71 -10.42 -0.38
N LEU A 66 -20.32 -9.62 -1.25
CA LEU A 66 -20.40 -8.17 -1.08
C LEU A 66 -21.20 -7.78 0.16
N ALA A 67 -22.32 -8.47 0.42
CA ALA A 67 -23.13 -8.23 1.60
C ALA A 67 -22.37 -8.56 2.89
N GLU A 68 -21.61 -9.66 2.91
CA GLU A 68 -20.77 -10.02 4.06
C GLU A 68 -19.59 -9.06 4.24
N ALA A 69 -18.96 -8.61 3.16
CA ALA A 69 -17.93 -7.60 3.21
C ALA A 69 -18.46 -6.29 3.80
N LYS A 70 -19.64 -5.85 3.38
CA LYS A 70 -20.32 -4.67 3.93
C LYS A 70 -20.61 -4.83 5.41
N LYS A 71 -21.18 -5.96 5.82
CA LYS A 71 -21.47 -6.23 7.26
C LYS A 71 -20.19 -6.17 8.11
N ARG A 72 -19.07 -6.72 7.62
CA ARG A 72 -17.77 -6.61 8.32
C ARG A 72 -17.32 -5.16 8.44
N PHE A 73 -17.40 -4.41 7.35
CA PHE A 73 -17.06 -2.99 7.33
C PHE A 73 -17.90 -2.20 8.35
N ASP A 74 -19.22 -2.37 8.34
CA ASP A 74 -20.13 -1.68 9.24
C ASP A 74 -19.85 -2.04 10.72
N ARG A 75 -19.70 -3.34 11.04
CA ARG A 75 -19.34 -3.80 12.39
C ARG A 75 -18.00 -3.24 12.86
N ALA A 76 -16.99 -3.22 12.00
CA ALA A 76 -15.70 -2.65 12.35
C ALA A 76 -15.82 -1.13 12.59
N ALA A 77 -16.50 -0.40 11.72
CA ALA A 77 -16.75 1.03 11.88
C ALA A 77 -17.48 1.36 13.20
N GLU A 78 -18.49 0.57 13.56
CA GLU A 78 -19.21 0.69 14.83
C GLU A 78 -18.30 0.37 16.03
N ARG A 79 -17.55 -0.76 15.98
CA ARG A 79 -16.65 -1.19 17.04
C ARG A 79 -15.59 -0.13 17.37
N TYR A 80 -15.09 0.58 16.38
CA TYR A 80 -14.09 1.65 16.55
C TYR A 80 -14.72 3.05 16.73
N GLY A 81 -16.06 3.15 16.79
CA GLY A 81 -16.76 4.44 16.95
C GLY A 81 -16.57 5.38 15.75
N TYR A 82 -16.42 4.85 14.54
CA TYR A 82 -16.08 5.63 13.35
C TYR A 82 -17.19 5.64 12.27
N ALA A 83 -18.33 5.01 12.53
CA ALA A 83 -19.43 4.83 11.58
C ALA A 83 -19.94 6.14 10.93
N GLY A 84 -19.97 7.25 11.69
CA GLY A 84 -20.41 8.55 11.19
C GLY A 84 -19.50 9.20 10.14
N ARG A 85 -18.31 8.62 9.88
CA ARG A 85 -17.33 9.11 8.89
C ARG A 85 -16.99 8.05 7.84
N CYS A 86 -17.82 7.04 7.74
CA CYS A 86 -17.65 5.94 6.81
C CYS A 86 -18.64 6.02 5.64
N GLU A 87 -18.15 5.64 4.47
CA GLU A 87 -18.94 5.45 3.25
C GLU A 87 -18.69 4.04 2.71
N TRP A 88 -19.72 3.34 2.26
CA TRP A 88 -19.56 2.06 1.58
C TRP A 88 -19.80 2.20 0.09
N ARG A 89 -18.92 1.60 -0.70
CA ARG A 89 -19.05 1.44 -2.15
C ARG A 89 -18.91 -0.02 -2.53
N SER A 90 -19.62 -0.44 -3.56
CA SER A 90 -19.40 -1.75 -4.17
C SER A 90 -19.45 -1.64 -5.69
N SER A 91 -18.67 -2.46 -6.37
CA SER A 91 -18.61 -2.47 -7.82
C SER A 91 -18.30 -3.87 -8.34
N ARG A 92 -18.71 -4.14 -9.59
CA ARG A 92 -18.36 -5.36 -10.32
C ARG A 92 -17.26 -5.03 -11.32
N GLY A 93 -16.27 -5.89 -11.43
CA GLY A 93 -15.18 -5.74 -12.39
C GLY A 93 -13.89 -6.39 -11.94
N ASP A 94 -12.86 -6.13 -12.71
CA ASP A 94 -11.50 -6.51 -12.31
C ASP A 94 -11.08 -5.76 -11.06
N MET A 95 -10.53 -6.48 -10.08
CA MET A 95 -10.26 -5.95 -8.75
C MET A 95 -9.28 -4.78 -8.77
N VAL A 96 -8.20 -4.88 -9.57
CA VAL A 96 -7.20 -3.81 -9.70
C VAL A 96 -7.82 -2.59 -10.38
N THR A 97 -8.46 -2.80 -11.52
CA THR A 97 -9.06 -1.72 -12.32
C THR A 97 -10.12 -0.95 -11.53
N VAL A 98 -11.05 -1.67 -10.89
CA VAL A 98 -12.11 -1.05 -10.08
C VAL A 98 -11.52 -0.28 -8.91
N THR A 99 -10.59 -0.89 -8.16
CA THR A 99 -9.98 -0.23 -7.00
C THR A 99 -9.15 0.98 -7.43
N ALA A 100 -8.43 0.90 -8.55
CA ALA A 100 -7.69 2.04 -9.11
C ALA A 100 -8.62 3.21 -9.47
N VAL A 101 -9.73 2.93 -10.15
CA VAL A 101 -10.71 3.97 -10.53
C VAL A 101 -11.30 4.66 -9.31
N HIS A 102 -11.74 3.90 -8.30
CA HIS A 102 -12.27 4.46 -7.05
C HIS A 102 -11.18 5.19 -6.26
N GLY A 103 -9.95 4.68 -6.28
CA GLY A 103 -8.80 5.25 -5.60
C GLY A 103 -8.39 6.62 -6.11
N ARG A 104 -8.65 6.96 -7.37
CA ARG A 104 -8.37 8.30 -7.94
C ARG A 104 -9.08 9.43 -7.21
N TYR A 105 -10.16 9.11 -6.51
CA TYR A 105 -10.96 10.05 -5.70
C TYR A 105 -10.67 9.94 -4.20
N ALA A 106 -9.56 9.27 -3.82
CA ALA A 106 -9.04 9.21 -2.47
C ALA A 106 -7.61 9.76 -2.42
N ASP A 107 -7.10 10.02 -1.23
CA ASP A 107 -5.73 10.49 -1.04
C ASP A 107 -4.75 9.31 -0.87
N VAL A 108 -5.25 8.19 -0.36
CA VAL A 108 -4.48 6.95 -0.15
C VAL A 108 -5.41 5.75 -0.26
N ILE A 109 -4.87 4.64 -0.78
CA ILE A 109 -5.58 3.36 -0.87
C ILE A 109 -4.94 2.40 0.12
N VAL A 110 -5.75 1.80 1.00
CA VAL A 110 -5.29 0.79 1.98
C VAL A 110 -5.67 -0.59 1.51
N VAL A 111 -4.70 -1.49 1.50
CA VAL A 111 -4.89 -2.89 1.08
C VAL A 111 -4.11 -3.83 1.99
N ASP A 112 -4.48 -5.10 1.98
CA ASP A 112 -3.72 -6.15 2.63
C ASP A 112 -2.46 -6.51 1.85
N GLN A 113 -1.44 -6.96 2.57
CA GLN A 113 -0.33 -7.68 1.97
C GLN A 113 -0.86 -8.92 1.25
N SER A 114 -0.49 -9.09 0.00
CA SER A 114 -0.91 -10.21 -0.83
C SER A 114 -0.51 -11.56 -0.23
N ASP A 115 -1.35 -12.58 -0.47
CA ASP A 115 -1.02 -13.95 -0.08
C ASP A 115 -0.18 -14.63 -1.15
N PRO A 116 1.08 -15.03 -0.86
CA PRO A 116 1.94 -15.70 -1.82
C PRO A 116 1.37 -17.01 -2.36
N HIS A 117 0.44 -17.64 -1.64
CA HIS A 117 -0.18 -18.91 -2.03
C HIS A 117 -1.36 -18.74 -3.00
N TRP A 118 -1.93 -17.52 -3.08
CA TRP A 118 -3.11 -17.22 -3.92
C TRP A 118 -2.82 -16.32 -5.09
N GLU A 119 -1.59 -15.80 -5.21
CA GLU A 119 -1.24 -14.93 -6.31
C GLU A 119 -0.78 -15.76 -7.51
N PRO A 120 -1.36 -15.47 -8.70
CA PRO A 120 -0.75 -15.94 -9.95
C PRO A 120 0.68 -15.39 -10.07
N PRO A 121 1.53 -15.91 -10.96
CA PRO A 121 2.89 -15.42 -11.19
C PRO A 121 2.94 -13.95 -11.70
N SER A 122 1.83 -13.25 -11.75
CA SER A 122 1.67 -11.82 -11.99
C SER A 122 2.16 -10.96 -10.81
N PHE A 123 2.12 -9.67 -10.96
CA PHE A 123 2.62 -8.66 -9.99
C PHE A 123 2.01 -8.72 -8.58
N GLY A 124 0.83 -9.31 -8.44
CA GLY A 124 0.02 -9.21 -7.24
C GLY A 124 -0.81 -7.93 -7.15
N PHE A 125 -1.85 -7.94 -6.32
CA PHE A 125 -2.84 -6.87 -6.25
C PHE A 125 -2.23 -5.51 -5.85
N ALA A 126 -1.48 -5.46 -4.75
CA ALA A 126 -0.95 -4.20 -4.23
C ALA A 126 0.08 -3.53 -5.16
N PRO A 127 1.07 -4.26 -5.74
CA PRO A 127 2.00 -3.70 -6.71
C PRO A 127 1.32 -3.19 -7.98
N GLU A 128 0.40 -3.95 -8.55
CA GLU A 128 -0.31 -3.56 -9.77
C GLU A 128 -1.19 -2.33 -9.54
N LEU A 129 -1.85 -2.27 -8.39
CA LEU A 129 -2.61 -1.10 -7.97
C LEU A 129 -1.72 0.13 -7.79
N THR A 130 -0.50 -0.02 -7.25
CA THR A 130 0.46 1.09 -7.12
C THR A 130 0.87 1.65 -8.47
N LEU A 131 1.07 0.77 -9.47
CA LEU A 131 1.43 1.18 -10.83
C LEU A 131 0.28 1.87 -11.58
N THR A 132 -0.96 1.45 -11.34
CA THR A 132 -2.12 1.87 -12.16
C THR A 132 -3.03 2.88 -11.47
N GLY A 133 -3.00 2.94 -10.14
CA GLY A 133 -3.93 3.72 -9.32
C GLY A 133 -3.69 5.23 -9.35
N GLY A 134 -2.44 5.67 -9.54
CA GLY A 134 -2.05 7.09 -9.49
C GLY A 134 -2.18 7.72 -8.10
N ARG A 135 -2.30 6.91 -7.07
CA ARG A 135 -2.35 7.29 -5.65
C ARG A 135 -1.43 6.40 -4.82
N PRO A 136 -0.91 6.90 -3.70
CA PRO A 136 -0.12 6.06 -2.82
C PRO A 136 -0.95 4.89 -2.28
N VAL A 137 -0.31 3.73 -2.17
CA VAL A 137 -0.93 2.52 -1.62
C VAL A 137 -0.26 2.20 -0.29
N LEU A 138 -1.05 2.17 0.78
CA LEU A 138 -0.65 1.74 2.11
C LEU A 138 -0.96 0.24 2.26
N ILE A 139 0.09 -0.56 2.32
CA ILE A 139 -0.01 -2.02 2.37
C ILE A 139 0.17 -2.46 3.82
N ILE A 140 -0.80 -3.18 4.35
CA ILE A 140 -0.81 -3.66 5.74
C ILE A 140 -0.29 -5.09 5.80
N PRO A 141 0.71 -5.38 6.66
CA PRO A 141 1.27 -6.71 6.77
C PRO A 141 0.26 -7.70 7.37
N ARG A 142 0.37 -8.96 6.97
CA ARG A 142 -0.47 -10.07 7.46
C ARG A 142 -0.19 -10.47 8.92
N THR A 143 0.88 -9.96 9.48
CA THR A 143 1.31 -10.21 10.87
C THR A 143 0.36 -9.67 11.95
N GLY A 144 -0.80 -9.13 11.56
CA GLY A 144 -1.83 -8.69 12.51
C GLY A 144 -1.69 -7.24 12.97
N VAL A 145 -1.00 -6.40 12.22
CA VAL A 145 -0.92 -4.95 12.50
C VAL A 145 -2.29 -4.31 12.29
N THR A 146 -2.87 -3.78 13.37
CA THR A 146 -4.20 -3.14 13.37
C THR A 146 -4.15 -1.63 13.63
N ALA A 147 -2.95 -1.08 13.83
CA ALA A 147 -2.73 0.35 14.03
C ALA A 147 -1.57 0.85 13.18
N VAL A 148 -1.67 2.09 12.69
CA VAL A 148 -0.64 2.73 11.86
C VAL A 148 -0.29 4.08 12.49
N PRO A 149 0.53 4.09 13.56
CA PRO A 149 0.84 5.31 14.31
C PRO A 149 1.65 6.32 13.51
N CYS A 150 2.53 5.88 12.62
CA CYS A 150 3.45 6.71 11.83
C CYS A 150 4.30 7.63 12.73
N GLU A 151 4.76 7.11 13.88
CA GLU A 151 5.59 7.87 14.81
C GLU A 151 7.07 7.82 14.42
N HIS A 152 7.54 6.66 13.94
CA HIS A 152 8.88 6.50 13.40
C HIS A 152 8.83 5.99 11.97
N VAL A 153 9.10 6.89 11.04
CA VAL A 153 9.00 6.61 9.60
C VAL A 153 10.38 6.43 8.99
N VAL A 154 10.59 5.32 8.30
CA VAL A 154 11.77 5.08 7.47
C VAL A 154 11.43 5.34 6.02
N VAL A 155 12.19 6.19 5.37
CA VAL A 155 12.12 6.47 3.92
C VAL A 155 13.26 5.74 3.23
N ALA A 156 12.94 4.72 2.42
CA ALA A 156 13.93 4.08 1.56
C ALA A 156 14.20 4.96 0.33
N TRP A 157 15.42 5.51 0.28
CA TRP A 157 15.79 6.53 -0.70
C TRP A 157 16.86 6.04 -1.68
N ASN A 158 16.60 6.14 -2.97
CA ASN A 158 17.54 5.82 -4.04
C ASN A 158 17.62 6.92 -5.12
N ALA A 159 17.10 8.12 -4.82
CA ALA A 159 17.05 9.27 -5.73
C ALA A 159 16.27 9.00 -7.03
N SER A 160 15.42 7.97 -7.09
CA SER A 160 14.53 7.76 -8.24
C SER A 160 13.31 8.69 -8.19
N ARG A 161 12.63 8.84 -9.34
CA ARG A 161 11.39 9.61 -9.43
C ARG A 161 10.29 9.01 -8.55
N GLU A 162 10.26 7.68 -8.44
CA GLU A 162 9.28 6.93 -7.64
C GLU A 162 9.53 7.14 -6.13
N ALA A 163 10.80 7.17 -5.70
CA ALA A 163 11.15 7.52 -4.33
C ALA A 163 10.78 8.98 -4.02
N ALA A 164 11.04 9.91 -4.94
CA ALA A 164 10.64 11.31 -4.80
C ALA A 164 9.10 11.45 -4.73
N ARG A 165 8.37 10.68 -5.54
CA ARG A 165 6.91 10.64 -5.49
C ARG A 165 6.41 10.09 -4.15
N ALA A 166 7.00 9.00 -3.65
CA ALA A 166 6.63 8.42 -2.36
C ALA A 166 6.85 9.41 -1.20
N VAL A 167 7.96 10.15 -1.21
CA VAL A 167 8.20 11.23 -0.24
C VAL A 167 7.13 12.31 -0.32
N ALA A 168 6.80 12.78 -1.52
CA ALA A 168 5.77 13.80 -1.71
C ALA A 168 4.40 13.35 -1.21
N ASP A 169 4.01 12.11 -1.51
CA ASP A 169 2.76 11.53 -1.06
C ASP A 169 2.74 11.28 0.45
N ALA A 170 3.88 10.89 1.05
CA ALA A 170 4.02 10.66 2.50
C ALA A 170 4.15 11.94 3.32
N MET A 171 4.30 13.11 2.71
CA MET A 171 4.58 14.38 3.41
C MET A 171 3.65 14.67 4.60
N PRO A 172 2.32 14.38 4.53
CA PRO A 172 1.43 14.57 5.68
C PRO A 172 1.80 13.71 6.90
N LEU A 173 2.37 12.51 6.67
CA LEU A 173 2.81 11.61 7.73
C LEU A 173 4.17 12.05 8.27
N LEU A 174 5.11 12.36 7.36
CA LEU A 174 6.46 12.79 7.71
C LEU A 174 6.47 14.03 8.61
N ARG A 175 5.57 14.99 8.37
CA ARG A 175 5.42 16.21 9.20
C ARG A 175 4.89 15.93 10.61
N ARG A 176 4.23 14.81 10.83
CA ARG A 176 3.64 14.43 12.13
C ARG A 176 4.45 13.40 12.86
N ALA A 177 5.37 12.75 12.16
CA ALA A 177 6.25 11.74 12.74
C ALA A 177 7.16 12.37 13.81
N ARG A 178 7.40 11.62 14.88
CA ARG A 178 8.37 12.00 15.91
C ARG A 178 9.80 11.83 15.42
N ARG A 179 9.99 10.84 14.54
CA ARG A 179 11.30 10.52 13.95
C ARG A 179 11.14 10.14 12.49
N VAL A 180 12.00 10.70 11.66
CA VAL A 180 12.10 10.36 10.23
C VAL A 180 13.55 10.01 9.93
N ASP A 181 13.78 8.79 9.47
CA ASP A 181 15.08 8.35 8.97
C ASP A 181 15.00 8.16 7.46
N VAL A 182 15.92 8.77 6.72
CA VAL A 182 16.10 8.53 5.29
C VAL A 182 17.25 7.53 5.14
N LEU A 183 16.90 6.31 4.75
CA LEU A 183 17.85 5.23 4.56
C LEU A 183 18.23 5.12 3.07
N ALA A 184 19.46 5.41 2.74
CA ALA A 184 20.04 5.19 1.42
C ALA A 184 20.96 3.96 1.47
N VAL A 185 20.60 2.90 0.75
CA VAL A 185 21.44 1.73 0.54
C VAL A 185 22.04 1.84 -0.85
N ALA A 186 23.29 2.27 -0.94
CA ALA A 186 23.95 2.57 -2.20
C ALA A 186 25.29 1.85 -2.33
N LEU A 187 25.63 1.48 -3.55
CA LEU A 187 27.01 1.20 -3.94
C LEU A 187 27.82 2.51 -3.91
N PRO A 188 29.08 2.51 -3.51
CA PRO A 188 29.93 3.69 -3.54
C PRO A 188 29.96 4.28 -4.96
N ARG A 189 29.44 5.49 -5.13
CA ARG A 189 29.56 6.28 -6.36
C ARG A 189 30.31 7.55 -6.04
N VAL A 190 31.34 7.82 -6.79
CA VAL A 190 32.28 8.90 -6.52
C VAL A 190 31.67 10.30 -6.62
N ASP A 191 30.58 10.46 -7.38
CA ASP A 191 30.06 11.77 -7.78
C ASP A 191 28.74 12.20 -7.11
N GLN A 192 28.17 11.42 -6.20
CA GLN A 192 26.92 11.78 -5.53
C GLN A 192 26.99 11.48 -4.04
N VAL A 193 26.64 12.45 -3.20
CA VAL A 193 26.40 12.22 -1.77
C VAL A 193 24.91 11.93 -1.60
N PRO A 194 24.51 10.64 -1.53
CA PRO A 194 23.10 10.29 -1.38
C PRO A 194 22.56 10.86 -0.07
N GLY A 195 21.50 11.62 -0.13
CA GLY A 195 20.76 11.99 1.05
C GLY A 195 20.87 13.44 1.52
N ILE A 196 21.92 14.20 1.21
CA ILE A 196 22.04 15.61 1.64
C ILE A 196 20.92 16.46 1.03
N ASP A 197 20.64 16.28 -0.26
CA ASP A 197 19.63 17.07 -0.93
C ASP A 197 18.21 16.71 -0.50
N ILE A 198 17.93 15.43 -0.23
CA ILE A 198 16.63 15.02 0.30
C ILE A 198 16.43 15.52 1.72
N ALA A 199 17.47 15.54 2.58
CA ALA A 199 17.36 16.10 3.92
C ALA A 199 17.05 17.59 3.88
N ARG A 200 17.71 18.36 2.99
CA ARG A 200 17.44 19.78 2.79
C ARG A 200 16.01 20.01 2.26
N HIS A 201 15.57 19.20 1.31
CA HIS A 201 14.20 19.24 0.78
C HIS A 201 13.19 19.00 1.91
N LEU A 202 13.37 17.96 2.71
CA LEU A 202 12.50 17.65 3.84
C LEU A 202 12.48 18.78 4.87
N ALA A 203 13.65 19.34 5.19
CA ALA A 203 13.75 20.48 6.10
C ALA A 203 12.99 21.72 5.61
N SER A 204 12.97 22.00 4.30
CA SER A 204 12.18 23.09 3.72
C SER A 204 10.65 22.87 3.84
N HIS A 205 10.24 21.66 4.21
CA HIS A 205 8.86 21.27 4.48
C HIS A 205 8.59 21.01 5.97
N ASP A 206 9.43 21.52 6.87
CA ASP A 206 9.33 21.35 8.32
C ASP A 206 9.46 19.88 8.78
N VAL A 207 10.21 19.06 8.02
CA VAL A 207 10.52 17.67 8.38
C VAL A 207 12.02 17.55 8.67
N HIS A 208 12.35 17.28 9.94
CA HIS A 208 13.72 17.02 10.35
C HIS A 208 14.02 15.53 10.20
N ALA A 209 14.76 15.17 9.15
CA ALA A 209 15.11 13.80 8.86
C ALA A 209 16.59 13.51 9.18
N ASN A 210 16.84 12.38 9.79
CA ASN A 210 18.19 11.83 9.93
C ASN A 210 18.51 11.00 8.66
N VAL A 211 19.68 11.24 8.07
CA VAL A 211 20.10 10.52 6.87
C VAL A 211 21.13 9.45 7.24
N VAL A 212 20.79 8.22 6.88
CA VAL A 212 21.64 7.04 7.10
C VAL A 212 22.04 6.46 5.75
N VAL A 213 23.33 6.43 5.47
CA VAL A 213 23.87 5.79 4.28
C VAL A 213 24.48 4.45 4.69
N ARG A 214 24.04 3.37 4.06
CA ARG A 214 24.61 2.04 4.19
C ARG A 214 25.40 1.74 2.90
N GLU A 215 26.70 1.66 3.02
CA GLU A 215 27.59 1.31 1.92
C GLU A 215 27.94 -0.18 2.02
N SER A 216 27.75 -0.90 0.91
CA SER A 216 28.13 -2.30 0.79
C SER A 216 28.53 -2.59 -0.66
N PRO A 217 29.61 -3.37 -0.89
CA PRO A 217 29.99 -3.77 -2.25
C PRO A 217 28.95 -4.61 -2.96
N ASP A 218 28.16 -5.40 -2.21
CA ASP A 218 27.07 -6.23 -2.70
C ASP A 218 25.88 -6.15 -1.73
N PRO A 219 25.12 -5.03 -1.76
CA PRO A 219 24.07 -4.79 -0.78
C PRO A 219 22.84 -5.67 -1.08
N ASN A 220 22.46 -6.47 -0.10
CA ASN A 220 21.13 -7.03 -0.05
C ASN A 220 20.15 -5.94 0.42
N VAL A 221 19.77 -5.04 -0.48
CA VAL A 221 18.95 -3.85 -0.19
C VAL A 221 17.69 -4.18 0.61
N PRO A 222 16.90 -5.22 0.28
CA PRO A 222 15.74 -5.60 1.08
C PRO A 222 16.09 -5.96 2.53
N ALA A 223 17.14 -6.75 2.74
CA ALA A 223 17.57 -7.14 4.09
C ALA A 223 18.06 -5.94 4.90
N GLU A 224 18.83 -5.05 4.28
CA GLU A 224 19.30 -3.82 4.95
C GLU A 224 18.14 -2.94 5.41
N ILE A 225 17.11 -2.76 4.57
CA ILE A 225 15.90 -2.01 4.92
C ILE A 225 15.18 -2.66 6.11
N GLN A 226 15.00 -3.98 6.07
CA GLN A 226 14.27 -4.70 7.12
C GLN A 226 15.04 -4.74 8.43
N ASN A 227 16.36 -4.96 8.38
CA ASN A 227 17.21 -4.91 9.55
C ASN A 227 17.15 -3.53 10.18
N PHE A 228 17.23 -2.47 9.37
CA PHE A 228 17.15 -1.09 9.86
C PHE A 228 15.80 -0.82 10.56
N ILE A 229 14.68 -1.26 9.97
CA ILE A 229 13.36 -1.14 10.56
C ILE A 229 13.29 -1.85 11.92
N ALA A 230 13.81 -3.08 12.00
CA ALA A 230 13.79 -3.86 13.23
C ALA A 230 14.75 -3.30 14.30
N GLU A 231 15.94 -2.85 13.92
CA GLU A 231 16.95 -2.27 14.84
C GLU A 231 16.47 -0.96 15.50
N HIS A 232 15.57 -0.23 14.83
CA HIS A 232 15.13 1.09 15.26
C HIS A 232 13.66 1.17 15.66
N ASP A 233 12.95 0.03 15.70
CA ASP A 233 11.52 -0.05 16.01
C ASP A 233 10.67 0.90 15.15
N ALA A 234 10.98 1.00 13.86
CA ALA A 234 10.19 1.83 12.95
C ALA A 234 8.81 1.22 12.72
N ASP A 235 7.79 2.07 12.56
CA ASP A 235 6.39 1.68 12.44
C ASP A 235 5.77 1.94 11.07
N LEU A 236 6.54 2.53 10.14
CA LEU A 236 6.15 2.75 8.75
C LEU A 236 7.37 2.77 7.84
N LEU A 237 7.30 2.05 6.73
CA LEU A 237 8.23 2.19 5.61
C LEU A 237 7.58 2.99 4.48
N VAL A 238 8.28 3.99 3.96
CA VAL A 238 7.91 4.75 2.76
C VAL A 238 8.91 4.43 1.66
N MET A 239 8.44 3.99 0.50
CA MET A 239 9.33 3.66 -0.62
C MET A 239 8.67 3.85 -1.98
N GLY A 240 9.49 4.14 -3.00
CA GLY A 240 9.07 4.05 -4.39
C GLY A 240 8.90 2.60 -4.86
N CYS A 241 8.09 2.41 -5.86
CA CYS A 241 7.77 1.12 -6.45
C CYS A 241 8.29 1.07 -7.89
N TYR A 242 9.11 0.05 -8.25
CA TYR A 242 9.55 -0.24 -9.62
C TYR A 242 10.32 0.87 -10.37
N GLY A 243 11.22 1.59 -9.72
CA GLY A 243 11.96 2.74 -10.25
C GLY A 243 13.11 2.47 -11.24
N HIS A 244 13.35 1.25 -11.67
CA HIS A 244 14.39 0.98 -12.66
C HIS A 244 13.83 0.78 -14.06
N ALA A 245 14.33 1.57 -15.02
CA ALA A 245 13.95 1.60 -16.45
C ALA A 245 14.18 0.30 -17.25
N ARG A 246 14.41 -0.83 -16.61
CA ARG A 246 14.53 -2.15 -17.27
C ARG A 246 13.22 -2.93 -17.26
N LEU A 247 12.13 -2.24 -17.58
CA LEU A 247 10.77 -2.76 -17.58
C LEU A 247 10.46 -3.68 -18.77
N GLN A 248 11.38 -3.91 -19.71
CA GLN A 248 11.03 -4.65 -20.92
C GLN A 248 11.61 -6.05 -21.04
N GLU A 249 12.59 -6.46 -20.25
CA GLU A 249 13.17 -7.80 -20.54
C GLU A 249 13.43 -8.74 -19.36
N VAL A 250 13.66 -8.28 -18.11
CA VAL A 250 13.92 -9.23 -17.03
C VAL A 250 13.44 -8.73 -15.68
N ILE A 251 12.37 -9.33 -15.17
CA ILE A 251 12.15 -9.67 -13.76
C ILE A 251 12.06 -8.46 -12.83
N PHE A 252 10.86 -7.92 -12.71
CA PHE A 252 10.17 -7.47 -11.51
C PHE A 252 11.08 -7.16 -10.31
N GLY A 253 11.28 -5.91 -10.03
CA GLY A 253 12.11 -5.31 -9.01
C GLY A 253 12.29 -6.17 -7.76
N GLY A 254 13.43 -6.84 -7.65
CA GLY A 254 13.71 -7.76 -6.56
C GLY A 254 13.51 -7.14 -5.18
N VAL A 255 13.78 -5.83 -5.03
CA VAL A 255 13.58 -5.09 -3.78
C VAL A 255 12.11 -4.98 -3.42
N THR A 256 11.26 -4.46 -4.32
CA THR A 256 9.81 -4.29 -4.04
C THR A 256 9.16 -5.61 -3.69
N ARG A 257 9.39 -6.65 -4.50
CA ARG A 257 8.82 -7.98 -4.27
C ARG A 257 9.33 -8.60 -2.97
N SER A 258 10.61 -8.45 -2.66
CA SER A 258 11.19 -8.99 -1.42
C SER A 258 10.60 -8.28 -0.20
N ILE A 259 10.53 -6.95 -0.19
CA ILE A 259 9.90 -6.18 0.89
C ILE A 259 8.45 -6.63 1.09
N LEU A 260 7.65 -6.68 0.01
CA LEU A 260 6.24 -7.06 0.12
C LEU A 260 6.02 -8.50 0.62
N ARG A 261 6.98 -9.40 0.41
CA ARG A 261 6.90 -10.77 0.94
C ARG A 261 7.22 -10.90 2.41
N THR A 262 8.08 -10.04 2.92
CA THR A 262 8.72 -10.19 4.23
C THR A 262 8.48 -9.01 5.17
N MET A 263 7.64 -8.04 4.76
CA MET A 263 7.31 -6.86 5.54
C MET A 263 6.67 -7.22 6.89
N THR A 264 7.10 -6.53 7.92
CA THR A 264 6.59 -6.66 9.30
C THR A 264 5.87 -5.41 9.77
N VAL A 265 6.08 -4.28 9.07
CA VAL A 265 5.44 -2.99 9.31
C VAL A 265 4.65 -2.56 8.07
N PRO A 266 3.66 -1.66 8.21
CA PRO A 266 3.00 -1.05 7.06
C PRO A 266 3.99 -0.43 6.08
N VAL A 267 3.68 -0.54 4.78
CA VAL A 267 4.51 0.03 3.71
C VAL A 267 3.66 0.95 2.85
N LEU A 268 4.06 2.23 2.77
CA LEU A 268 3.48 3.19 1.83
C LEU A 268 4.30 3.20 0.56
N MET A 269 3.68 2.86 -0.55
CA MET A 269 4.30 2.82 -1.87
C MET A 269 3.67 3.81 -2.84
N SER A 270 4.52 4.40 -3.70
CA SER A 270 4.11 5.25 -4.83
C SER A 270 4.93 4.95 -6.08
N HIS A 271 4.35 5.29 -7.24
CA HIS A 271 4.99 5.14 -8.56
C HIS A 271 4.83 6.42 -9.40
#